data_2a278f29db5674881a084c68baaaf420
#
_entry.id   2a278f29db5674881a084c68baaaf420
#
_cell.length_a   1.000
_cell.length_b   1.000
_cell.length_c   1.000
_cell.angle_alpha   90.00
_cell.angle_beta   90.00
_cell.angle_gamma   90.00
#
_symmetry.space_group_name_H-M   'P 1'
#
loop_
_entity.id
_entity.type
_entity.pdbx_description
1 polymer ?
#
loop_
_entity_poly.entity_id
_entity_poly.type
_entity_poly.pdbx_seq_one_letter_code
_entity_poly.pdbx_strand_id
1 'polypeptide(L)'
;QRVCPAEQEIRELADLLNNAKKVTLYCGIGAKDAHSELVQLAKLLNAPVAYSFKGKMEIQYDNPNEVGMTGLLGMPSGYYSMHEAEVLVLLGTDFPYEAFMPESNTIVQVDINPNRLGRRAKIQMGLCGDVKDTLDELIPLIHQKEDDSFLREQLAKYEKVRENLRSAAAVRGKEEKIQP
;
A
#
# COMPACT_ATOMS: atom_id res chain seq x y z
N GLN A 1 -16.72 17.23 9.10
CA GLN A 1 -17.73 16.61 8.20
C GLN A 1 -17.15 15.30 7.69
N ARG A 2 -17.89 14.19 7.89
CA ARG A 2 -17.50 12.87 7.39
C ARG A 2 -17.66 12.84 5.87
N VAL A 3 -16.66 12.36 5.14
CA VAL A 3 -16.67 12.17 3.69
C VAL A 3 -16.45 10.69 3.40
N CYS A 4 -17.52 9.97 3.07
CA CYS A 4 -17.50 8.55 2.83
C CYS A 4 -18.07 8.26 1.43
N PRO A 5 -17.56 7.29 0.69
CA PRO A 5 -18.17 6.82 -0.55
C PRO A 5 -19.59 6.29 -0.32
N ALA A 6 -20.35 6.11 -1.40
CA ALA A 6 -21.68 5.51 -1.29
C ALA A 6 -21.58 4.05 -0.81
N GLU A 7 -22.59 3.60 -0.06
CA GLU A 7 -22.63 2.22 0.48
C GLU A 7 -22.44 1.16 -0.62
N GLN A 8 -23.02 1.39 -1.80
CA GLN A 8 -22.89 0.51 -2.95
C GLN A 8 -21.44 0.40 -3.43
N GLU A 9 -20.71 1.52 -3.48
CA GLU A 9 -19.28 1.55 -3.87
C GLU A 9 -18.42 0.78 -2.87
N ILE A 10 -18.71 0.91 -1.56
CA ILE A 10 -18.03 0.14 -0.51
C ILE A 10 -18.28 -1.36 -0.65
N ARG A 11 -19.52 -1.78 -0.95
CA ARG A 11 -19.86 -3.19 -1.18
C ARG A 11 -19.15 -3.75 -2.40
N GLU A 12 -19.12 -3.02 -3.52
CA GLU A 12 -18.42 -3.43 -4.73
C GLU A 12 -16.90 -3.57 -4.49
N LEU A 13 -16.33 -2.66 -3.71
CA LEU A 13 -14.92 -2.77 -3.29
C LEU A 13 -14.69 -4.01 -2.40
N ALA A 14 -15.58 -4.25 -1.44
CA ALA A 14 -15.48 -5.43 -0.58
C ALA A 14 -15.54 -6.73 -1.38
N ASP A 15 -16.47 -6.84 -2.32
CA ASP A 15 -16.61 -8.00 -3.20
C ASP A 15 -15.35 -8.21 -4.04
N LEU A 16 -14.80 -7.16 -4.63
CA LEU A 16 -13.55 -7.20 -5.39
C LEU A 16 -12.40 -7.72 -4.53
N LEU A 17 -12.22 -7.18 -3.32
CA LEU A 17 -11.13 -7.56 -2.43
C LEU A 17 -11.28 -8.97 -1.86
N ASN A 18 -12.50 -9.39 -1.54
CA ASN A 18 -12.78 -10.74 -1.05
C ASN A 18 -12.49 -11.81 -2.11
N ASN A 19 -12.69 -11.50 -3.40
CA ASN A 19 -12.47 -12.43 -4.50
C ASN A 19 -11.02 -12.43 -5.01
N ALA A 20 -10.26 -11.36 -4.82
CA ALA A 20 -8.87 -11.27 -5.25
C ALA A 20 -7.96 -12.18 -4.42
N LYS A 21 -6.98 -12.85 -5.06
CA LYS A 21 -5.99 -13.68 -4.36
C LYS A 21 -4.78 -12.89 -3.87
N LYS A 22 -4.36 -11.87 -4.63
CA LYS A 22 -3.18 -11.06 -4.36
C LYS A 22 -3.57 -9.58 -4.32
N VAL A 23 -3.62 -9.02 -3.11
CA VAL A 23 -3.93 -7.61 -2.90
C VAL A 23 -2.70 -6.91 -2.32
N THR A 24 -2.37 -5.74 -2.84
CA THR A 24 -1.37 -4.82 -2.24
C THR A 24 -2.04 -3.50 -1.89
N LEU A 25 -1.77 -2.99 -0.70
CA LEU A 25 -2.19 -1.66 -0.27
C LEU A 25 -1.02 -0.69 -0.47
N TYR A 26 -1.26 0.42 -1.19
CA TYR A 26 -0.29 1.48 -1.37
C TYR A 26 -0.80 2.79 -0.76
N CYS A 27 -0.08 3.29 0.24
CA CYS A 27 -0.57 4.33 1.12
C CYS A 27 0.21 5.64 0.95
N GLY A 28 -0.51 6.74 0.82
CA GLY A 28 0.04 8.09 0.86
C GLY A 28 -0.25 8.79 2.18
N ILE A 29 0.07 10.10 2.23
CA ILE A 29 -0.17 10.93 3.41
C ILE A 29 -1.66 11.06 3.77
N GLY A 30 -2.57 10.86 2.83
CA GLY A 30 -4.02 10.87 3.09
C GLY A 30 -4.50 9.72 3.98
N ALA A 31 -3.67 8.70 4.21
CA ALA A 31 -3.95 7.60 5.12
C ALA A 31 -3.40 7.82 6.55
N LYS A 32 -2.87 9.00 6.88
CA LYS A 32 -2.19 9.29 8.16
C LYS A 32 -3.04 9.02 9.41
N ASP A 33 -4.33 9.30 9.34
CA ASP A 33 -5.25 9.14 10.48
C ASP A 33 -5.94 7.76 10.49
N ALA A 34 -5.57 6.85 9.56
CA ALA A 34 -6.17 5.54 9.35
C ALA A 34 -5.22 4.36 9.64
N HIS A 35 -4.19 4.58 10.46
CA HIS A 35 -3.14 3.57 10.68
C HIS A 35 -3.69 2.24 11.23
N SER A 36 -4.52 2.28 12.27
CA SER A 36 -5.11 1.09 12.89
C SER A 36 -6.02 0.33 11.93
N GLU A 37 -6.86 1.05 11.20
CA GLU A 37 -7.77 0.50 10.20
C GLU A 37 -6.98 -0.12 9.02
N LEU A 38 -5.90 0.55 8.60
CA LEU A 38 -5.01 0.04 7.56
C LEU A 38 -4.35 -1.28 7.97
N VAL A 39 -3.77 -1.35 9.18
CA VAL A 39 -3.14 -2.57 9.70
C VAL A 39 -4.17 -3.70 9.84
N GLN A 40 -5.38 -3.38 10.29
CA GLN A 40 -6.46 -4.35 10.38
C GLN A 40 -6.88 -4.88 8.99
N LEU A 41 -7.08 -4.00 8.01
CA LEU A 41 -7.42 -4.40 6.64
C LEU A 41 -6.30 -5.24 6.02
N ALA A 42 -5.04 -4.82 6.17
CA ALA A 42 -3.88 -5.56 5.67
C ALA A 42 -3.80 -6.97 6.27
N LYS A 43 -4.10 -7.12 7.56
CA LYS A 43 -4.17 -8.41 8.24
C LYS A 43 -5.28 -9.30 7.69
N LEU A 44 -6.49 -8.76 7.51
CA LEU A 44 -7.63 -9.51 6.97
C LEU A 44 -7.36 -10.02 5.54
N LEU A 45 -6.74 -9.19 4.72
CA LEU A 45 -6.44 -9.51 3.33
C LEU A 45 -5.14 -10.28 3.12
N ASN A 46 -4.31 -10.49 4.17
CA ASN A 46 -2.92 -10.92 4.03
C ASN A 46 -2.18 -10.08 2.98
N ALA A 47 -2.39 -8.77 3.00
CA ALA A 47 -1.90 -7.85 1.99
C ALA A 47 -0.58 -7.18 2.43
N PRO A 48 0.46 -7.16 1.59
CA PRO A 48 1.61 -6.31 1.80
C PRO A 48 1.20 -4.83 1.72
N VAL A 49 1.88 -3.99 2.51
CA VAL A 49 1.67 -2.54 2.57
C VAL A 49 2.91 -1.81 2.10
N ALA A 50 2.80 -1.15 0.97
CA ALA A 50 3.79 -0.20 0.47
C ALA A 50 3.31 1.24 0.70
N TYR A 51 4.22 2.19 0.67
CA TYR A 51 3.87 3.59 0.94
C TYR A 51 4.75 4.58 0.17
N SER A 52 4.22 5.80 0.02
CA SER A 52 4.95 6.93 -0.54
C SER A 52 5.90 7.55 0.49
N PHE A 53 6.86 8.35 0.01
CA PHE A 53 7.76 9.10 0.90
C PHE A 53 7.02 9.90 1.98
N LYS A 54 5.96 10.62 1.60
CA LYS A 54 5.16 11.42 2.55
C LYS A 54 4.35 10.57 3.53
N GLY A 55 3.98 9.35 3.15
CA GLY A 55 3.23 8.43 4.02
C GLY A 55 4.12 7.64 4.99
N LYS A 56 5.44 7.63 4.77
CA LYS A 56 6.36 6.75 5.49
C LYS A 56 6.21 6.80 7.02
N MET A 57 6.25 7.98 7.60
CA MET A 57 6.21 8.15 9.07
C MET A 57 4.89 7.74 9.70
N GLU A 58 3.79 7.78 8.92
CA GLU A 58 2.44 7.48 9.38
C GLU A 58 2.05 6.00 9.19
N ILE A 59 2.74 5.28 8.28
CA ILE A 59 2.32 3.95 7.81
C ILE A 59 3.30 2.86 8.25
N GLN A 60 4.60 3.18 8.38
CA GLN A 60 5.64 2.19 8.60
C GLN A 60 5.64 1.58 9.99
N TYR A 61 5.40 2.39 11.05
CA TYR A 61 5.51 1.93 12.43
C TYR A 61 4.44 0.90 12.78
N ASP A 62 4.78 -0.06 13.63
CA ASP A 62 3.87 -1.11 14.12
C ASP A 62 3.02 -1.78 13.03
N ASN A 63 3.60 -1.90 11.82
CA ASN A 63 2.94 -2.50 10.66
C ASN A 63 3.68 -3.77 10.23
N PRO A 64 3.21 -4.96 10.62
CA PRO A 64 3.88 -6.22 10.30
C PRO A 64 3.83 -6.58 8.81
N ASN A 65 2.95 -5.95 8.04
CA ASN A 65 2.77 -6.21 6.60
C ASN A 65 3.55 -5.21 5.74
N GLU A 66 4.38 -4.32 6.33
CA GLU A 66 5.12 -3.35 5.54
C GLU A 66 6.16 -4.00 4.62
N VAL A 67 6.25 -3.51 3.39
CA VAL A 67 7.21 -3.96 2.37
C VAL A 67 8.06 -2.83 1.80
N GLY A 68 8.03 -1.67 2.46
CA GLY A 68 8.89 -0.54 2.16
C GLY A 68 8.26 0.53 1.29
N MET A 69 9.00 1.62 1.18
CA MET A 69 8.64 2.80 0.40
C MET A 69 8.89 2.58 -1.09
N THR A 70 8.01 3.11 -1.94
CA THR A 70 8.17 3.14 -3.39
C THR A 70 8.32 4.58 -3.91
N GLY A 71 9.13 4.74 -4.93
CA GLY A 71 9.44 6.02 -5.58
C GLY A 71 10.93 6.11 -5.92
N LEU A 72 11.41 7.29 -6.34
CA LEU A 72 12.81 7.49 -6.76
C LEU A 72 13.85 7.12 -5.68
N LEU A 73 13.49 7.32 -4.41
CA LEU A 73 14.32 6.94 -3.25
C LEU A 73 13.77 5.67 -2.60
N GLY A 74 12.92 4.94 -3.30
CA GLY A 74 12.20 3.80 -2.76
C GLY A 74 12.99 2.50 -2.83
N MET A 75 12.39 1.47 -2.26
CA MET A 75 12.93 0.11 -2.24
C MET A 75 12.26 -0.74 -3.32
N PRO A 76 13.00 -1.65 -3.97
CA PRO A 76 12.43 -2.51 -5.00
C PRO A 76 11.30 -3.42 -4.47
N SER A 77 11.30 -3.79 -3.20
CA SER A 77 10.27 -4.62 -2.59
C SER A 77 8.87 -3.98 -2.64
N GLY A 78 8.76 -2.69 -2.32
CA GLY A 78 7.50 -1.96 -2.46
C GLY A 78 7.03 -1.89 -3.91
N TYR A 79 7.95 -1.64 -4.85
CA TYR A 79 7.65 -1.64 -6.28
C TYR A 79 7.14 -3.00 -6.76
N TYR A 80 7.85 -4.09 -6.45
CA TYR A 80 7.44 -5.43 -6.88
C TYR A 80 6.10 -5.84 -6.28
N SER A 81 5.82 -5.52 -5.02
CA SER A 81 4.54 -5.86 -4.42
C SER A 81 3.36 -5.17 -5.12
N MET A 82 3.55 -3.94 -5.62
CA MET A 82 2.54 -3.25 -6.42
C MET A 82 2.29 -3.95 -7.76
N HIS A 83 3.36 -4.38 -8.44
CA HIS A 83 3.28 -4.98 -9.78
C HIS A 83 2.82 -6.44 -9.80
N GLU A 84 3.08 -7.19 -8.74
CA GLU A 84 2.74 -8.62 -8.64
C GLU A 84 1.34 -8.86 -8.04
N ALA A 85 0.66 -7.81 -7.57
CA ALA A 85 -0.71 -7.88 -7.09
C ALA A 85 -1.71 -8.06 -8.25
N GLU A 86 -2.81 -8.76 -8.02
CA GLU A 86 -3.99 -8.75 -8.88
C GLU A 86 -4.77 -7.44 -8.72
N VAL A 87 -4.90 -7.00 -7.46
CA VAL A 87 -5.56 -5.75 -7.10
C VAL A 87 -4.60 -4.87 -6.32
N LEU A 88 -4.37 -3.66 -6.84
CA LEU A 88 -3.63 -2.60 -6.16
C LEU A 88 -4.62 -1.56 -5.64
N VAL A 89 -4.63 -1.33 -4.32
CA VAL A 89 -5.47 -0.33 -3.68
C VAL A 89 -4.63 0.88 -3.31
N LEU A 90 -4.89 2.02 -3.94
CA LEU A 90 -4.26 3.31 -3.66
C LEU A 90 -5.06 4.04 -2.59
N LEU A 91 -4.47 4.30 -1.42
CA LEU A 91 -5.12 4.93 -0.28
C LEU A 91 -4.51 6.31 0.01
N GLY A 92 -5.27 7.36 -0.28
CA GLY A 92 -4.89 8.74 0.03
C GLY A 92 -3.56 9.18 -0.60
N THR A 93 -3.32 8.79 -1.85
CA THR A 93 -2.07 9.08 -2.56
C THR A 93 -2.29 9.71 -3.91
N ASP A 94 -1.50 10.74 -4.20
CA ASP A 94 -1.32 11.32 -5.53
C ASP A 94 0.13 11.07 -5.99
N PHE A 95 0.50 9.78 -6.01
CA PHE A 95 1.84 9.34 -6.34
C PHE A 95 2.26 9.82 -7.74
N PRO A 96 3.31 10.68 -7.87
CA PRO A 96 3.55 11.43 -9.10
C PRO A 96 4.23 10.64 -10.21
N TYR A 97 4.75 9.45 -9.90
CA TYR A 97 5.58 8.68 -10.83
C TYR A 97 4.74 7.65 -11.59
N GLU A 98 4.08 8.08 -12.66
CA GLU A 98 3.22 7.22 -13.49
C GLU A 98 3.94 5.96 -14.00
N ALA A 99 5.22 6.10 -14.36
CA ALA A 99 6.05 4.96 -14.82
C ALA A 99 6.27 3.87 -13.76
N PHE A 100 5.94 4.13 -12.49
CA PHE A 100 5.99 3.14 -11.40
C PHE A 100 4.66 2.42 -11.19
N MET A 101 3.59 2.85 -11.88
CA MET A 101 2.29 2.19 -11.75
C MET A 101 2.20 0.96 -12.65
N PRO A 102 1.62 -0.15 -12.16
CA PRO A 102 1.39 -1.32 -13.00
C PRO A 102 0.34 -1.04 -14.07
N GLU A 103 0.53 -1.60 -15.27
CA GLU A 103 -0.39 -1.40 -16.40
C GLU A 103 -1.48 -2.48 -16.47
N SER A 104 -1.21 -3.68 -15.97
CA SER A 104 -2.07 -4.86 -16.13
C SER A 104 -2.92 -5.21 -14.90
N ASN A 105 -2.71 -4.53 -13.78
CA ASN A 105 -3.42 -4.81 -12.53
C ASN A 105 -4.77 -4.10 -12.47
N THR A 106 -5.69 -4.65 -11.69
CA THR A 106 -6.89 -3.90 -11.28
C THR A 106 -6.48 -2.86 -10.25
N ILE A 107 -6.62 -1.58 -10.57
CA ILE A 107 -6.26 -0.48 -9.67
C ILE A 107 -7.54 0.15 -9.12
N VAL A 108 -7.63 0.22 -7.80
CA VAL A 108 -8.65 0.95 -7.04
C VAL A 108 -8.01 2.14 -6.36
N GLN A 109 -8.67 3.26 -6.33
CA GLN A 109 -8.17 4.46 -5.65
C GLN A 109 -9.22 5.05 -4.72
N VAL A 110 -8.83 5.32 -3.47
CA VAL A 110 -9.59 6.08 -2.48
C VAL A 110 -8.87 7.39 -2.22
N ASP A 111 -9.52 8.51 -2.43
CA ASP A 111 -8.98 9.85 -2.11
C ASP A 111 -10.14 10.81 -1.77
N ILE A 112 -9.91 11.66 -0.77
CA ILE A 112 -10.88 12.70 -0.38
C ILE A 112 -11.06 13.77 -1.46
N ASN A 113 -10.07 13.94 -2.34
CA ASN A 113 -10.13 14.89 -3.44
C ASN A 113 -10.48 14.17 -4.75
N PRO A 114 -11.71 14.36 -5.28
CA PRO A 114 -12.15 13.66 -6.50
C PRO A 114 -11.27 13.97 -7.73
N ASN A 115 -10.61 15.13 -7.78
CA ASN A 115 -9.72 15.48 -8.88
C ASN A 115 -8.41 14.67 -8.93
N ARG A 116 -8.13 13.85 -7.92
CA ARG A 116 -6.97 12.94 -7.89
C ARG A 116 -7.30 11.55 -8.41
N LEU A 117 -8.58 11.19 -8.41
CA LEU A 117 -9.03 9.88 -8.88
C LEU A 117 -8.70 9.69 -10.36
N GLY A 118 -7.95 8.64 -10.68
CA GLY A 118 -7.53 8.32 -12.05
C GLY A 118 -6.48 9.25 -12.67
N ARG A 119 -5.95 10.22 -11.92
CA ARG A 119 -5.02 11.21 -12.48
C ARG A 119 -3.65 10.62 -12.85
N ARG A 120 -3.20 9.59 -12.14
CA ARG A 120 -1.85 9.01 -12.28
C ARG A 120 -1.82 7.58 -12.79
N ALA A 121 -2.95 6.91 -12.78
CA ALA A 121 -3.09 5.54 -13.26
C ALA A 121 -4.48 5.34 -13.86
N LYS A 122 -4.61 4.40 -14.79
CA LYS A 122 -5.91 3.94 -15.25
C LYS A 122 -6.56 3.10 -14.16
N ILE A 123 -7.48 3.68 -13.42
CA ILE A 123 -8.19 3.00 -12.34
C ILE A 123 -9.46 2.32 -12.87
N GLN A 124 -9.82 1.19 -12.28
CA GLN A 124 -11.09 0.49 -12.50
C GLN A 124 -12.18 1.00 -11.57
N MET A 125 -11.80 1.45 -10.37
CA MET A 125 -12.73 1.95 -9.38
C MET A 125 -12.11 3.14 -8.65
N GLY A 126 -12.82 4.26 -8.58
CA GLY A 126 -12.43 5.46 -7.84
C GLY A 126 -13.47 5.80 -6.79
N LEU A 127 -13.11 5.81 -5.52
CA LEU A 127 -13.98 6.13 -4.39
C LEU A 127 -13.60 7.49 -3.81
N CYS A 128 -14.54 8.43 -3.83
CA CYS A 128 -14.34 9.74 -3.22
C CYS A 128 -14.68 9.69 -1.73
N GLY A 129 -13.65 9.67 -0.87
CA GLY A 129 -13.85 9.59 0.57
C GLY A 129 -12.56 9.78 1.36
N ASP A 130 -12.70 10.11 2.63
CA ASP A 130 -11.63 10.02 3.61
C ASP A 130 -11.20 8.57 3.78
N VAL A 131 -9.89 8.32 3.88
CA VAL A 131 -9.38 6.94 3.96
C VAL A 131 -9.88 6.25 5.21
N LYS A 132 -9.80 6.92 6.37
CA LYS A 132 -10.26 6.32 7.64
C LYS A 132 -11.75 6.00 7.61
N ASP A 133 -12.58 6.98 7.23
CA ASP A 133 -14.02 6.80 7.14
C ASP A 133 -14.40 5.67 6.16
N THR A 134 -13.66 5.55 5.05
CA THR A 134 -13.86 4.49 4.06
C THR A 134 -13.49 3.12 4.61
N LEU A 135 -12.35 3.01 5.31
CA LEU A 135 -11.90 1.74 5.89
C LEU A 135 -12.80 1.29 7.05
N ASP A 136 -13.32 2.21 7.86
CA ASP A 136 -14.28 1.91 8.94
C ASP A 136 -15.55 1.20 8.39
N GLU A 137 -16.04 1.62 7.22
CA GLU A 137 -17.20 0.98 6.57
C GLU A 137 -16.83 -0.30 5.79
N LEU A 138 -15.61 -0.37 5.25
CA LEU A 138 -15.16 -1.48 4.43
C LEU A 138 -14.81 -2.72 5.26
N ILE A 139 -14.08 -2.54 6.35
CA ILE A 139 -13.52 -3.63 7.17
C ILE A 139 -14.58 -4.64 7.63
N PRO A 140 -15.78 -4.24 8.08
CA PRO A 140 -16.82 -5.18 8.47
C PRO A 140 -17.30 -6.11 7.35
N LEU A 141 -17.03 -5.76 6.09
CA LEU A 141 -17.45 -6.52 4.91
C LEU A 141 -16.34 -7.43 4.36
N ILE A 142 -15.12 -7.33 4.92
CA ILE A 142 -13.96 -8.10 4.45
C ILE A 142 -13.87 -9.42 5.20
N HIS A 143 -13.69 -10.49 4.42
CA HIS A 143 -13.46 -11.83 4.95
C HIS A 143 -11.96 -12.06 5.20
N GLN A 144 -11.63 -12.74 6.30
CA GLN A 144 -10.25 -13.14 6.56
C GLN A 144 -9.76 -14.11 5.47
N LYS A 145 -8.67 -13.76 4.79
CA LYS A 145 -8.01 -14.67 3.85
C LYS A 145 -7.16 -15.70 4.61
N GLU A 146 -7.24 -16.96 4.18
CA GLU A 146 -6.43 -18.06 4.76
C GLU A 146 -5.03 -18.10 4.13
N ASP A 147 -4.94 -17.90 2.80
CA ASP A 147 -3.67 -17.92 2.07
C ASP A 147 -2.87 -16.64 2.30
N ASP A 148 -1.69 -16.78 2.91
CA ASP A 148 -0.74 -15.72 3.17
C ASP A 148 0.53 -15.82 2.29
N SER A 149 0.54 -16.72 1.32
CA SER A 149 1.73 -17.02 0.50
C SER A 149 2.28 -15.80 -0.21
N PHE A 150 1.41 -14.95 -0.77
CA PHE A 150 1.81 -13.70 -1.42
C PHE A 150 2.44 -12.73 -0.42
N LEU A 151 1.84 -12.53 0.75
CA LEU A 151 2.39 -11.67 1.79
C LEU A 151 3.79 -12.15 2.22
N ARG A 152 3.93 -13.45 2.51
CA ARG A 152 5.23 -14.02 2.94
C ARG A 152 6.31 -13.84 1.88
N GLU A 153 5.98 -14.01 0.61
CA GLU A 153 6.90 -13.78 -0.49
C GLU A 153 7.38 -12.30 -0.52
N GLN A 154 6.46 -11.35 -0.40
CA GLN A 154 6.80 -9.93 -0.44
C GLN A 154 7.60 -9.48 0.80
N LEU A 155 7.27 -10.01 1.98
CA LEU A 155 8.04 -9.77 3.21
C LEU A 155 9.46 -10.34 3.11
N ALA A 156 9.64 -11.52 2.52
CA ALA A 156 10.98 -12.09 2.29
C ALA A 156 11.82 -11.23 1.34
N LYS A 157 11.23 -10.70 0.26
CA LYS A 157 11.89 -9.73 -0.64
C LYS A 157 12.30 -8.47 0.13
N TYR A 158 11.41 -7.96 0.99
CA TYR A 158 11.70 -6.77 1.80
C TYR A 158 12.85 -7.00 2.79
N GLU A 159 12.87 -8.12 3.51
CA GLU A 159 13.95 -8.40 4.46
C GLU A 159 15.30 -8.54 3.74
N LYS A 160 15.34 -9.17 2.57
CA LYS A 160 16.56 -9.23 1.75
C LYS A 160 17.07 -7.83 1.36
N VAL A 161 16.18 -6.90 1.01
CA VAL A 161 16.56 -5.51 0.71
C VAL A 161 17.12 -4.84 1.97
N ARG A 162 16.49 -5.03 3.14
CA ARG A 162 16.97 -4.49 4.42
C ARG A 162 18.35 -5.03 4.82
N GLU A 163 18.59 -6.32 4.64
CA GLU A 163 19.89 -6.95 4.88
C GLU A 163 20.98 -6.35 3.99
N ASN A 164 20.70 -6.17 2.70
CA ASN A 164 21.63 -5.54 1.76
C ASN A 164 21.95 -4.10 2.17
N LEU A 165 20.95 -3.31 2.59
CA LEU A 165 21.15 -1.93 3.06
C LEU A 165 21.96 -1.89 4.35
N ARG A 166 21.68 -2.77 5.33
CA ARG A 166 22.45 -2.87 6.58
C ARG A 166 23.91 -3.23 6.27
N SER A 167 24.13 -4.17 5.35
CA SER A 167 25.49 -4.58 4.95
C SER A 167 26.23 -3.46 4.25
N ALA A 168 25.57 -2.69 3.40
CA ALA A 168 26.15 -1.53 2.73
C ALA A 168 26.45 -0.37 3.69
N ALA A 169 25.63 -0.17 4.71
CA ALA A 169 25.80 0.86 5.74
C ALA A 169 26.82 0.47 6.83
N ALA A 170 27.25 -0.79 6.91
CA ALA A 170 28.23 -1.23 7.89
C ALA A 170 29.60 -0.60 7.60
N VAL A 171 30.16 0.11 8.58
CA VAL A 171 31.52 0.69 8.48
C VAL A 171 32.54 -0.43 8.52
N ARG A 172 33.27 -0.65 7.42
CA ARG A 172 34.31 -1.66 7.28
C ARG A 172 35.67 -1.02 7.57
N GLY A 173 36.05 -0.99 8.84
CA GLY A 173 37.39 -0.52 9.26
C GLY A 173 37.50 0.98 9.52
N LYS A 174 38.64 1.39 10.12
CA LYS A 174 38.88 2.78 10.55
C LYS A 174 39.16 3.76 9.42
N GLU A 175 39.38 3.28 8.19
CA GLU A 175 39.79 4.09 7.05
C GLU A 175 38.71 4.22 5.95
N GLU A 176 37.59 3.52 6.06
CA GLU A 176 36.53 3.59 5.08
C GLU A 176 35.57 4.75 5.36
N LYS A 177 35.39 5.58 4.35
CA LYS A 177 34.39 6.65 4.39
C LYS A 177 32.99 6.07 4.49
N ILE A 178 32.11 6.70 5.26
CA ILE A 178 30.69 6.39 5.28
C ILE A 178 30.16 6.54 3.85
N GLN A 179 29.60 5.47 3.30
CA GLN A 179 28.90 5.53 2.01
C GLN A 179 27.54 6.23 2.22
N PRO A 180 27.18 7.23 1.39
CA PRO A 180 25.93 7.95 1.48
C PRO A 180 24.72 7.05 1.16
#